data_6a5c49b540ef3ca2b8a35697c3180b25
#
_entry.id   6a5c49b540ef3ca2b8a35697c3180b25
#
_cell.length_a   1.000
_cell.length_b   1.000
_cell.length_c   1.000
_cell.angle_alpha   90.00
_cell.angle_beta   90.00
_cell.angle_gamma   90.00
#
_symmetry.space_group_name_H-M   'P 1'
#
loop_
_entity.id
_entity.type
_entity.pdbx_description
1 polymer ?
#
loop_
_entity_poly.entity_id
_entity_poly.type
_entity_poly.pdbx_seq_one_letter_code
_entity_poly.pdbx_strand_id
1 'polypeptide(L)'
;QSAGMQSILWDIDRIGQLTREIMETVAKQNKGKHKYSKEALKELKKAMEQIQMIYGSCIRAISGDVDMDIKELMRQKEDIMQLDEKMRKNHIARVGKGKCDSKLTIPFNDVLHNIDRIGNSCVNLVEVAKENVTMQAFFAED
;
A
#
# COMPACT_ATOMS: atom_id res chain seq x y z
N GLN A 1 12.22 24.54 -3.84
CA GLN A 1 11.59 23.51 -3.01
C GLN A 1 12.64 22.81 -2.15
N SER A 2 12.29 22.51 -0.90
CA SER A 2 13.15 21.77 0.00
C SER A 2 13.28 20.31 -0.44
N ALA A 3 14.41 19.68 -0.09
CA ALA A 3 14.61 18.25 -0.35
C ALA A 3 13.50 17.38 0.29
N GLY A 4 13.01 17.79 1.47
CA GLY A 4 11.92 17.10 2.14
C GLY A 4 10.60 17.19 1.37
N MET A 5 10.26 18.35 0.83
CA MET A 5 9.06 18.53 -0.01
C MET A 5 9.13 17.70 -1.27
N GLN A 6 10.28 17.64 -1.93
CA GLN A 6 10.49 16.81 -3.11
C GLN A 6 10.32 15.32 -2.80
N SER A 7 10.83 14.88 -1.65
CA SER A 7 10.68 13.49 -1.20
C SER A 7 9.21 13.13 -0.94
N ILE A 8 8.44 14.03 -0.33
CA ILE A 8 7.01 13.84 -0.09
C ILE A 8 6.26 13.70 -1.42
N LEU A 9 6.49 14.61 -2.36
CA LEU A 9 5.84 14.58 -3.68
C LEU A 9 6.22 13.30 -4.45
N TRP A 10 7.47 12.89 -4.35
CA TRP A 10 7.95 11.64 -4.96
C TRP A 10 7.22 10.42 -4.41
N ASP A 11 7.07 10.32 -3.08
CA ASP A 11 6.37 9.20 -2.44
C ASP A 11 4.88 9.17 -2.79
N ILE A 12 4.22 10.34 -2.86
CA ILE A 12 2.81 10.43 -3.28
C ILE A 12 2.66 9.90 -4.71
N ASP A 13 3.51 10.34 -5.63
CA ASP A 13 3.49 9.89 -7.02
C ASP A 13 3.73 8.38 -7.12
N ARG A 14 4.70 7.86 -6.36
CA ARG A 14 5.02 6.44 -6.30
C ARG A 14 3.84 5.60 -5.81
N ILE A 15 3.15 6.04 -4.75
CA ILE A 15 1.95 5.36 -4.25
C ILE A 15 0.88 5.29 -5.34
N GLY A 16 0.66 6.38 -6.06
CA GLY A 16 -0.27 6.42 -7.19
C GLY A 16 0.10 5.45 -8.30
N GLN A 17 1.39 5.39 -8.68
CA GLN A 17 1.88 4.44 -9.68
C GLN A 17 1.68 2.99 -9.25
N LEU A 18 2.06 2.65 -8.02
CA LEU A 18 1.95 1.29 -7.50
C LEU A 18 0.49 0.85 -7.41
N THR A 19 -0.41 1.73 -7.00
CA THR A 19 -1.85 1.47 -6.96
C THR A 19 -2.38 1.17 -8.36
N ARG A 20 -1.97 1.96 -9.35
CA ARG A 20 -2.35 1.77 -10.75
C ARG A 20 -1.86 0.43 -11.28
N GLU A 21 -0.62 0.07 -11.00
CA GLU A 21 -0.03 -1.22 -11.41
C GLU A 21 -0.80 -2.41 -10.83
N ILE A 22 -1.21 -2.32 -9.56
CA ILE A 22 -2.04 -3.36 -8.93
C ILE A 22 -3.36 -3.52 -9.69
N MET A 23 -4.06 -2.41 -9.94
CA MET A 23 -5.35 -2.44 -10.63
C MET A 23 -5.22 -2.98 -12.05
N GLU A 24 -4.19 -2.59 -12.79
CA GLU A 24 -3.91 -3.08 -14.15
C GLU A 24 -3.62 -4.57 -14.15
N THR A 25 -2.80 -5.05 -13.21
CA THR A 25 -2.46 -6.47 -13.09
C THR A 25 -3.71 -7.31 -12.80
N VAL A 26 -4.53 -6.88 -11.84
CA VAL A 26 -5.77 -7.60 -11.49
C VAL A 26 -6.76 -7.60 -12.66
N ALA A 27 -6.95 -6.45 -13.31
CA ALA A 27 -7.86 -6.33 -14.45
C ALA A 27 -7.41 -7.20 -15.62
N LYS A 28 -6.11 -7.23 -15.93
CA LYS A 28 -5.55 -8.07 -16.98
C LYS A 28 -5.81 -9.55 -16.74
N GLN A 29 -5.61 -10.02 -15.50
CA GLN A 29 -5.85 -11.40 -15.15
C GLN A 29 -7.34 -11.76 -15.21
N ASN A 30 -8.22 -10.85 -14.79
CA ASN A 30 -9.67 -11.08 -14.85
C ASN A 30 -10.24 -11.15 -16.28
N LYS A 31 -9.56 -10.54 -17.25
CA LYS A 31 -9.92 -10.63 -18.67
C LYS A 31 -9.31 -11.86 -19.35
N GLY A 32 -8.30 -12.47 -18.73
CA GLY A 32 -7.57 -13.60 -19.29
C GLY A 32 -8.27 -14.94 -19.08
N LYS A 33 -7.61 -15.98 -19.57
CA LYS A 33 -8.07 -17.38 -19.42
C LYS A 33 -7.99 -17.85 -17.96
N HIS A 34 -6.99 -17.37 -17.23
CA HIS A 34 -6.73 -17.75 -15.84
C HIS A 34 -7.20 -16.59 -14.94
N LYS A 35 -8.29 -16.82 -14.21
CA LYS A 35 -8.91 -15.80 -13.34
C LYS A 35 -8.64 -16.09 -11.87
N TYR A 36 -8.57 -15.04 -11.07
CA TYR A 36 -8.50 -15.18 -9.62
C TYR A 36 -9.79 -15.83 -9.09
N SER A 37 -9.67 -16.65 -8.06
CA SER A 37 -10.82 -17.18 -7.34
C SER A 37 -11.59 -16.06 -6.62
N LYS A 38 -12.85 -16.35 -6.25
CA LYS A 38 -13.66 -15.41 -5.46
C LYS A 38 -12.99 -15.05 -4.13
N GLU A 39 -12.36 -16.04 -3.50
CA GLU A 39 -11.64 -15.87 -2.24
C GLU A 39 -10.44 -14.93 -2.41
N ALA A 40 -9.66 -15.11 -3.48
CA ALA A 40 -8.54 -14.24 -3.79
C ALA A 40 -8.99 -12.79 -4.05
N LEU A 41 -10.09 -12.61 -4.78
CA LEU A 41 -10.65 -11.27 -5.04
C LEU A 41 -11.14 -10.59 -3.76
N LYS A 42 -11.73 -11.34 -2.82
CA LYS A 42 -12.12 -10.80 -1.50
C LYS A 42 -10.90 -10.35 -0.70
N GLU A 43 -9.83 -11.15 -0.72
CA GLU A 43 -8.58 -10.80 -0.06
C GLU A 43 -7.98 -9.53 -0.66
N LEU A 44 -7.93 -9.44 -2.00
CA LEU A 44 -7.43 -8.26 -2.70
C LEU A 44 -8.26 -7.02 -2.38
N LYS A 45 -9.59 -7.15 -2.33
CA LYS A 45 -10.47 -6.04 -1.96
C LYS A 45 -10.16 -5.54 -0.55
N LYS A 46 -9.99 -6.45 0.40
CA LYS A 46 -9.63 -6.10 1.78
C LYS A 46 -8.27 -5.39 1.84
N ALA A 47 -7.29 -5.87 1.08
CA ALA A 47 -5.99 -5.24 0.99
C ALA A 47 -6.07 -3.82 0.44
N MET A 48 -6.89 -3.59 -0.59
CA MET A 48 -7.09 -2.26 -1.15
C MET A 48 -7.79 -1.32 -0.15
N GLU A 49 -8.74 -1.83 0.63
CA GLU A 49 -9.37 -1.06 1.71
C GLU A 49 -8.35 -0.64 2.77
N GLN A 50 -7.45 -1.53 3.15
CA GLN A 50 -6.38 -1.23 4.10
C GLN A 50 -5.37 -0.21 3.53
N ILE A 51 -5.07 -0.29 2.24
CA ILE A 51 -4.24 0.70 1.55
C ILE A 51 -4.91 2.07 1.60
N GLN A 52 -6.21 2.15 1.35
CA GLN A 52 -6.95 3.41 1.46
C GLN A 52 -6.89 3.99 2.88
N MET A 53 -6.99 3.14 3.88
CA MET A 53 -6.90 3.56 5.28
C MET A 53 -5.53 4.13 5.61
N ILE A 54 -4.46 3.42 5.27
CA ILE A 54 -3.10 3.89 5.58
C ILE A 54 -2.75 5.15 4.79
N TYR A 55 -3.17 5.23 3.53
CA TYR A 55 -2.97 6.42 2.72
C TYR A 55 -3.71 7.62 3.30
N GLY A 56 -4.96 7.44 3.71
CA GLY A 56 -5.74 8.50 4.38
C GLY A 56 -5.09 8.98 5.68
N SER A 57 -4.60 8.05 6.50
CA SER A 57 -3.86 8.39 7.73
C SER A 57 -2.58 9.16 7.43
N CYS A 58 -1.88 8.74 6.37
CA CYS A 58 -0.65 9.37 5.90
C CYS A 58 -0.91 10.83 5.47
N ILE A 59 -1.94 11.07 4.67
CA ILE A 59 -2.32 12.41 4.21
C ILE A 59 -2.71 13.29 5.39
N ARG A 60 -3.46 12.77 6.36
CA ARG A 60 -3.81 13.50 7.58
C ARG A 60 -2.56 13.91 8.36
N ALA A 61 -1.61 13.00 8.51
CA ALA A 61 -0.37 13.27 9.23
C ALA A 61 0.46 14.38 8.58
N ILE A 62 0.61 14.35 7.26
CA ILE A 62 1.38 15.38 6.53
C ILE A 62 0.63 16.70 6.40
N SER A 63 -0.70 16.68 6.53
CA SER A 63 -1.53 17.90 6.52
C SER A 63 -1.57 18.60 7.87
N GLY A 64 -0.89 18.06 8.87
CA GLY A 64 -0.79 18.68 10.19
C GLY A 64 -1.96 18.36 11.12
N ASP A 65 -2.70 17.27 10.88
CA ASP A 65 -3.73 16.80 11.80
C ASP A 65 -3.08 16.30 13.09
N VAL A 66 -3.21 17.11 14.14
CA VAL A 66 -2.59 16.86 15.45
C VAL A 66 -3.19 15.64 16.16
N ASP A 67 -4.39 15.23 15.77
CA ASP A 67 -5.07 14.05 16.33
C ASP A 67 -4.60 12.75 15.67
N MET A 68 -3.82 12.83 14.59
CA MET A 68 -3.29 11.65 13.94
C MET A 68 -2.12 11.07 14.75
N ASP A 69 -2.37 9.88 15.30
CA ASP A 69 -1.36 9.15 16.08
C ASP A 69 -0.51 8.29 15.13
N ILE A 70 0.79 8.47 15.23
CA ILE A 70 1.76 7.69 14.45
C ILE A 70 1.74 6.22 14.83
N LYS A 71 1.41 5.90 16.07
CA LYS A 71 1.22 4.51 16.48
C LYS A 71 0.10 3.84 15.67
N GLU A 72 -0.95 4.60 15.37
CA GLU A 72 -2.05 4.12 14.51
C GLU A 72 -1.56 3.81 13.10
N LEU A 73 -0.74 4.70 12.52
CA LEU A 73 -0.15 4.48 11.20
C LEU A 73 0.72 3.22 11.17
N MET A 74 1.56 3.04 12.19
CA MET A 74 2.42 1.85 12.29
C MET A 74 1.61 0.58 12.47
N ARG A 75 0.50 0.63 13.20
CA ARG A 75 -0.42 -0.47 13.34
C ARG A 75 -1.08 -0.84 12.01
N GLN A 76 -1.51 0.15 11.25
CA GLN A 76 -2.08 -0.06 9.91
C GLN A 76 -1.08 -0.69 8.97
N LYS A 77 0.19 -0.29 9.03
CA LYS A 77 1.25 -0.94 8.25
C LYS A 77 1.43 -2.40 8.64
N GLU A 78 1.45 -2.68 9.94
CA GLU A 78 1.56 -4.06 10.43
C GLU A 78 0.39 -4.92 9.97
N ASP A 79 -0.84 -4.38 9.99
CA ASP A 79 -2.03 -5.07 9.52
C ASP A 79 -1.91 -5.43 8.03
N ILE A 80 -1.37 -4.52 7.22
CA ILE A 80 -1.12 -4.77 5.79
C ILE A 80 -0.11 -5.91 5.62
N MET A 81 0.97 -5.89 6.38
CA MET A 81 2.01 -6.92 6.31
C MET A 81 1.46 -8.30 6.71
N GLN A 82 0.65 -8.35 7.76
CA GLN A 82 0.01 -9.60 8.19
C GLN A 82 -0.98 -10.11 7.16
N LEU A 83 -1.78 -9.23 6.56
CA LEU A 83 -2.70 -9.61 5.50
C LEU A 83 -1.95 -10.13 4.27
N ASP A 84 -0.88 -9.47 3.87
CA ASP A 84 -0.03 -9.89 2.77
C ASP A 84 0.51 -11.31 2.98
N GLU A 85 1.04 -11.57 4.15
CA GLU A 85 1.55 -12.89 4.51
C GLU A 85 0.45 -13.96 4.46
N LYS A 86 -0.72 -13.64 5.00
CA LYS A 86 -1.89 -14.52 4.97
C LYS A 86 -2.35 -14.80 3.55
N MET A 87 -2.44 -13.78 2.71
CA MET A 87 -2.82 -13.92 1.30
C MET A 87 -1.85 -14.81 0.54
N ARG A 88 -0.56 -14.66 0.80
CA ARG A 88 0.50 -15.46 0.18
C ARG A 88 0.36 -16.94 0.56
N LYS A 89 0.18 -17.24 1.84
CA LYS A 89 -0.05 -18.60 2.34
C LYS A 89 -1.33 -19.20 1.77
N ASN A 90 -2.42 -18.44 1.74
CA ASN A 90 -3.70 -18.89 1.21
C ASN A 90 -3.61 -19.21 -0.29
N HIS A 91 -2.88 -18.40 -1.05
CA HIS A 91 -2.66 -18.65 -2.47
C HIS A 91 -1.90 -19.97 -2.69
N ILE A 92 -0.83 -20.19 -1.96
CA ILE A 92 -0.05 -21.44 -2.04
C ILE A 92 -0.95 -22.64 -1.73
N ALA A 93 -1.78 -22.55 -0.69
CA ALA A 93 -2.72 -23.62 -0.33
C ALA A 93 -3.75 -23.87 -1.41
N ARG A 94 -4.32 -22.81 -2.04
CA ARG A 94 -5.28 -22.95 -3.14
C ARG A 94 -4.67 -23.62 -4.37
N VAL A 95 -3.44 -23.24 -4.71
CA VAL A 95 -2.71 -23.88 -5.82
C VAL A 95 -2.45 -25.36 -5.52
N GLY A 96 -2.00 -25.67 -4.30
CA GLY A 96 -1.74 -27.04 -3.88
C GLY A 96 -2.97 -27.95 -3.90
N LYS A 97 -4.16 -27.39 -3.68
CA LYS A 97 -5.44 -28.11 -3.74
C LYS A 97 -6.10 -28.10 -5.12
N GLY A 98 -5.43 -27.54 -6.13
CA GLY A 98 -5.99 -27.42 -7.48
C GLY A 98 -7.13 -26.41 -7.60
N LYS A 99 -7.34 -25.54 -6.60
CA LYS A 99 -8.41 -24.53 -6.59
C LYS A 99 -8.01 -23.23 -7.27
N CYS A 100 -6.73 -23.06 -7.55
CA CYS A 100 -6.19 -21.89 -8.22
C CYS A 100 -5.12 -22.34 -9.22
N ASP A 101 -5.09 -21.68 -10.37
CA ASP A 101 -4.07 -21.96 -11.39
C ASP A 101 -2.71 -21.43 -10.93
N SER A 102 -1.70 -22.29 -11.00
CA SER A 102 -0.32 -21.93 -10.64
C SER A 102 0.24 -20.79 -11.50
N LYS A 103 -0.30 -20.56 -12.69
CA LYS A 103 0.10 -19.45 -13.56
C LYS A 103 -0.25 -18.08 -12.98
N LEU A 104 -1.15 -18.02 -11.99
CA LEU A 104 -1.48 -16.79 -11.28
C LEU A 104 -0.49 -16.46 -10.16
N THR A 105 0.40 -17.37 -9.80
CA THR A 105 1.33 -17.16 -8.67
C THR A 105 2.24 -15.96 -8.86
N ILE A 106 2.86 -15.81 -10.04
CA ILE A 106 3.75 -14.67 -10.31
C ILE A 106 2.99 -13.35 -10.28
N PRO A 107 1.90 -13.15 -11.05
CA PRO A 107 1.17 -11.89 -10.98
C PRO A 107 0.55 -11.61 -9.61
N PHE A 108 0.12 -12.64 -8.87
CA PHE A 108 -0.38 -12.46 -7.51
C PHE A 108 0.73 -11.96 -6.57
N ASN A 109 1.91 -12.56 -6.63
CA ASN A 109 3.07 -12.12 -5.84
C ASN A 109 3.51 -10.70 -6.21
N ASP A 110 3.44 -10.31 -7.48
CA ASP A 110 3.72 -8.94 -7.91
C ASP A 110 2.76 -7.94 -7.26
N VAL A 111 1.47 -8.28 -7.20
CA VAL A 111 0.46 -7.46 -6.52
C VAL A 111 0.80 -7.32 -5.03
N LEU A 112 1.09 -8.43 -4.35
CA LEU A 112 1.44 -8.43 -2.93
C LEU A 112 2.70 -7.59 -2.65
N HIS A 113 3.69 -7.70 -3.52
CA HIS A 113 4.91 -6.91 -3.43
C HIS A 113 4.64 -5.41 -3.56
N ASN A 114 3.76 -5.02 -4.49
CA ASN A 114 3.36 -3.62 -4.65
C ASN A 114 2.56 -3.10 -3.45
N ILE A 115 1.74 -3.94 -2.84
CA ILE A 115 1.03 -3.61 -1.60
C ILE A 115 2.03 -3.29 -0.47
N ASP A 116 3.05 -4.11 -0.29
CA ASP A 116 4.11 -3.88 0.70
C ASP A 116 4.86 -2.57 0.44
N ARG A 117 5.16 -2.30 -0.82
CA ARG A 117 5.83 -1.05 -1.24
C ARG A 117 4.99 0.18 -0.93
N ILE A 118 3.68 0.11 -1.14
CA ILE A 118 2.77 1.22 -0.78
C ILE A 118 2.82 1.48 0.72
N GLY A 119 2.73 0.43 1.54
CA GLY A 119 2.81 0.56 2.99
C GLY A 119 4.12 1.22 3.43
N ASN A 120 5.24 0.79 2.86
CA ASN A 120 6.56 1.36 3.14
C ASN A 120 6.65 2.83 2.72
N SER A 121 6.10 3.17 1.55
CA SER A 121 6.10 4.56 1.04
C SER A 121 5.27 5.48 1.93
N CYS A 122 4.13 5.00 2.46
CA CYS A 122 3.30 5.77 3.39
C CYS A 122 4.06 6.08 4.69
N VAL A 123 4.74 5.09 5.26
CA VAL A 123 5.53 5.29 6.49
C VAL A 123 6.69 6.25 6.23
N ASN A 124 7.42 6.07 5.14
CA ASN A 124 8.53 6.94 4.77
C ASN A 124 8.08 8.39 4.60
N LEU A 125 6.93 8.60 3.96
CA LEU A 125 6.36 9.93 3.75
C LEU A 125 6.07 10.63 5.07
N VAL A 126 5.52 9.91 6.05
CA VAL A 126 5.23 10.47 7.38
C VAL A 126 6.51 10.75 8.16
N GLU A 127 7.50 9.88 8.09
CA GLU A 127 8.80 10.08 8.72
C GLU A 127 9.49 11.34 8.19
N VAL A 128 9.49 11.51 6.86
CA VAL A 128 10.04 12.71 6.22
C VAL A 128 9.27 13.97 6.64
N ALA A 129 7.95 13.90 6.70
CA ALA A 129 7.11 15.02 7.12
C ALA A 129 7.42 15.41 8.58
N LYS A 130 7.65 14.46 9.46
CA LYS A 130 8.07 14.72 10.85
C LYS A 130 9.42 15.39 10.94
N GLU A 131 10.40 14.90 10.20
CA GLU A 131 11.75 15.48 10.18
C GLU A 131 11.72 16.92 9.68
N ASN A 132 10.74 17.27 8.84
CA ASN A 132 10.59 18.60 8.28
C ASN A 132 9.63 19.50 9.07
N VAL A 133 9.18 19.10 10.25
CA VAL A 133 8.34 19.98 11.13
C VAL A 133 9.04 21.31 11.41
N THR A 134 10.34 21.28 11.67
CA THR A 134 11.14 22.51 11.89
C THR A 134 11.15 23.39 10.64
N MET A 135 11.21 22.80 9.45
CA MET A 135 11.15 23.53 8.18
C MET A 135 9.77 24.11 7.92
N GLN A 136 8.71 23.38 8.26
CA GLN A 136 7.34 23.88 8.17
C GLN A 136 7.15 25.10 9.09
N ALA A 137 7.65 25.04 10.31
CA ALA A 137 7.63 26.17 11.24
C ALA A 137 8.41 27.35 10.68
N PHE A 138 9.55 27.11 10.05
CA PHE A 138 10.35 28.13 9.40
C PHE A 138 9.59 28.83 8.28
N PHE A 139 8.88 28.08 7.43
CA PHE A 139 8.07 28.65 6.35
C PHE A 139 6.79 29.34 6.86
N ALA A 140 6.28 28.97 8.02
CA ALA A 140 5.10 29.60 8.62
C ALA A 140 5.40 30.96 9.23
N GLU A 141 6.67 31.28 9.53
CA GLU A 141 7.10 32.57 10.06
C GLU A 141 7.27 33.66 8.98
N ASP A 142 7.25 33.28 7.74
CA ASP A 142 7.27 34.18 6.58
C ASP A 142 5.86 34.61 6.21
#